data_6984e3fddc57315063507d5821636a8a
#
_entry.id   6984e3fddc57315063507d5821636a8a
#
_cell.length_a   1.000
_cell.length_b   1.000
_cell.length_c   1.000
_cell.angle_alpha   90.00
_cell.angle_beta   90.00
_cell.angle_gamma   90.00
#
_symmetry.space_group_name_H-M   'P 1'
#
loop_
_entity.id
_entity.type
_entity.pdbx_description
1 polymer ?
#
loop_
_entity_poly.entity_id
_entity_poly.type
_entity_poly.pdbx_seq_one_letter_code
_entity_poly.pdbx_strand_id
1 'polypeptide(L)'
;VSFPDSELTMEQVQALEEAYPNIEFDAGIFFCGIRCTAETQELNLADCDPAEAVENAQLLSQLPQLTQMELMKEDGTSAFTLEQAAALQSQVPQVMLHYSFNLFGKQVSTEDEEISFANQYIGNKDGALDTLRQALTVLRGCNRFVLDNCHFTNEELAQVRDEFRDTTKVVWRIWFGKGGCLTDRKVIRHVYN
;
A
#
# COMPACT_ATOMS: atom_id res chain seq x y z
N VAL A 1 -4.03 34.10 13.19
CA VAL A 1 -5.44 34.12 12.75
C VAL A 1 -5.85 32.68 12.50
N SER A 2 -6.91 32.21 13.16
CA SER A 2 -7.40 30.84 13.01
C SER A 2 -8.56 30.79 12.01
N PHE A 3 -8.52 29.84 11.08
CA PHE A 3 -9.57 29.57 10.11
C PHE A 3 -10.05 28.12 10.28
N PRO A 4 -10.67 27.74 11.40
CA PRO A 4 -10.98 26.35 11.72
C PRO A 4 -11.94 25.68 10.73
N ASP A 5 -12.74 26.45 10.00
CA ASP A 5 -13.73 25.98 9.02
C ASP A 5 -13.46 26.54 7.61
N SER A 6 -12.20 26.84 7.30
CA SER A 6 -11.87 27.43 5.99
C SER A 6 -11.80 26.37 4.91
N GLU A 7 -12.40 26.64 3.76
CA GLU A 7 -12.24 25.87 2.51
C GLU A 7 -10.87 26.15 1.84
N LEU A 8 -9.95 26.85 2.54
CA LEU A 8 -8.63 27.16 2.01
C LEU A 8 -7.79 25.89 1.93
N THR A 9 -7.21 25.66 0.76
CA THR A 9 -6.21 24.62 0.58
C THR A 9 -4.91 24.99 1.30
N MET A 10 -4.06 24.02 1.63
CA MET A 10 -2.75 24.27 2.24
C MET A 10 -1.88 25.17 1.36
N GLU A 11 -1.97 25.07 0.02
CA GLU A 11 -1.27 25.94 -0.93
C GLU A 11 -1.73 27.40 -0.82
N GLN A 12 -3.04 27.63 -0.64
CA GLN A 12 -3.58 28.97 -0.44
C GLN A 12 -3.14 29.58 0.91
N VAL A 13 -3.03 28.75 1.93
CA VAL A 13 -2.51 29.17 3.24
C VAL A 13 -1.05 29.57 3.14
N GLN A 14 -0.22 28.74 2.51
CA GLN A 14 1.19 29.06 2.28
C GLN A 14 1.37 30.38 1.51
N ALA A 15 0.54 30.63 0.49
CA ALA A 15 0.55 31.89 -0.22
C ALA A 15 0.16 33.10 0.67
N LEU A 16 -0.75 32.89 1.64
CA LEU A 16 -1.10 33.92 2.62
C LEU A 16 0.05 34.18 3.62
N GLU A 17 0.73 33.16 4.08
CA GLU A 17 1.91 33.28 4.96
C GLU A 17 3.06 34.04 4.28
N GLU A 18 3.31 33.73 2.99
CA GLU A 18 4.29 34.48 2.19
C GLU A 18 3.91 35.95 2.01
N ALA A 19 2.62 36.24 1.79
CA ALA A 19 2.13 37.59 1.60
C ALA A 19 2.09 38.41 2.90
N TYR A 20 1.92 37.73 4.04
CA TYR A 20 1.75 38.37 5.36
C TYR A 20 2.68 37.71 6.42
N PRO A 21 4.00 37.87 6.33
CA PRO A 21 4.99 37.14 7.14
C PRO A 21 4.95 37.44 8.64
N ASN A 22 4.16 38.47 9.06
CA ASN A 22 3.97 38.83 10.47
C ASN A 22 2.67 38.24 11.04
N ILE A 23 1.91 37.48 10.26
CA ILE A 23 0.64 36.86 10.66
C ILE A 23 0.84 35.34 10.63
N GLU A 24 0.66 34.74 11.78
CA GLU A 24 0.60 33.28 11.89
C GLU A 24 -0.81 32.83 11.51
N PHE A 25 -0.90 32.00 10.45
CA PHE A 25 -2.15 31.39 9.98
C PHE A 25 -2.26 29.99 10.55
N ASP A 26 -3.15 29.80 11.51
CA ASP A 26 -3.49 28.48 12.04
C ASP A 26 -4.49 27.79 11.09
N ALA A 27 -3.96 27.18 10.06
CA ALA A 27 -4.72 26.45 9.06
C ALA A 27 -4.42 24.94 9.15
N GLY A 28 -5.45 24.13 8.99
CA GLY A 28 -5.36 22.67 8.96
C GLY A 28 -6.57 22.10 8.25
N ILE A 29 -6.40 20.89 7.74
CA ILE A 29 -7.52 20.08 7.24
C ILE A 29 -7.98 19.12 8.34
N PHE A 30 -9.24 18.73 8.32
CA PHE A 30 -9.72 17.62 9.13
C PHE A 30 -9.84 16.38 8.27
N PHE A 31 -9.14 15.33 8.67
CA PHE A 31 -9.23 14.01 8.05
C PHE A 31 -9.78 13.03 9.08
N CYS A 32 -10.99 12.51 8.86
CA CYS A 32 -11.70 11.64 9.81
C CYS A 32 -11.73 12.21 11.23
N GLY A 33 -12.03 13.50 11.37
CA GLY A 33 -12.06 14.21 12.66
C GLY A 33 -10.69 14.49 13.28
N ILE A 34 -9.57 14.07 12.65
CA ILE A 34 -8.21 14.37 13.09
C ILE A 34 -7.75 15.67 12.42
N ARG A 35 -7.31 16.63 13.24
CA ARG A 35 -6.74 17.87 12.71
C ARG A 35 -5.33 17.62 12.18
N CYS A 36 -5.12 17.89 10.90
CA CYS A 36 -3.85 17.74 10.21
C CYS A 36 -3.36 19.11 9.71
N THR A 37 -2.05 19.30 9.71
CA THR A 37 -1.37 20.50 9.21
C THR A 37 -0.34 20.11 8.14
N ALA A 38 0.28 21.09 7.47
CA ALA A 38 1.36 20.83 6.51
C ALA A 38 2.55 20.06 7.12
N GLU A 39 2.74 20.14 8.44
CA GLU A 39 3.82 19.47 9.18
C GLU A 39 3.45 18.07 9.67
N THR A 40 2.21 17.61 9.44
CA THR A 40 1.75 16.29 9.87
C THR A 40 2.56 15.21 9.15
N GLN A 41 3.34 14.42 9.91
CA GLN A 41 4.19 13.35 9.39
C GLN A 41 3.57 11.97 9.59
N GLU A 42 2.76 11.81 10.63
CA GLU A 42 2.14 10.53 11.01
C GLU A 42 0.65 10.75 11.21
N LEU A 43 -0.16 9.78 10.78
CA LEU A 43 -1.61 9.81 10.90
C LEU A 43 -2.13 8.47 11.42
N ASN A 44 -2.74 8.48 12.60
CA ASN A 44 -3.34 7.28 13.17
C ASN A 44 -4.82 7.20 12.81
N LEU A 45 -5.18 6.23 11.98
CA LEU A 45 -6.53 5.98 11.48
C LEU A 45 -7.17 4.72 12.10
N ALA A 46 -6.54 4.11 13.10
CA ALA A 46 -6.98 2.84 13.68
C ALA A 46 -8.44 2.85 14.18
N ASP A 47 -8.90 3.99 14.67
CA ASP A 47 -10.28 4.18 15.18
C ASP A 47 -11.20 4.96 14.22
N CYS A 48 -10.71 5.31 13.02
CA CYS A 48 -11.50 6.00 12.00
C CYS A 48 -12.51 5.05 11.34
N ASP A 49 -13.61 5.61 10.83
CA ASP A 49 -14.49 4.89 9.90
C ASP A 49 -13.77 4.69 8.56
N PRO A 50 -13.53 3.44 8.13
CA PRO A 50 -12.84 3.18 6.88
C PRO A 50 -13.55 3.73 5.64
N ALA A 51 -14.88 3.82 5.65
CA ALA A 51 -15.64 4.36 4.53
C ALA A 51 -15.43 5.88 4.41
N GLU A 52 -15.47 6.60 5.54
CA GLU A 52 -15.17 8.03 5.60
C GLU A 52 -13.71 8.31 5.18
N ALA A 53 -12.76 7.49 5.64
CA ALA A 53 -11.35 7.63 5.28
C ALA A 53 -11.13 7.49 3.76
N VAL A 54 -11.77 6.53 3.12
CA VAL A 54 -11.66 6.32 1.65
C VAL A 54 -12.34 7.45 0.89
N GLU A 55 -13.54 7.90 1.32
CA GLU A 55 -14.26 9.00 0.67
C GLU A 55 -13.44 10.30 0.67
N ASN A 56 -12.72 10.57 1.76
CA ASN A 56 -11.91 11.77 1.93
C ASN A 56 -10.43 11.59 1.56
N ALA A 57 -10.03 10.44 1.04
CA ALA A 57 -8.63 10.08 0.79
C ALA A 57 -7.86 11.10 -0.07
N GLN A 58 -8.53 11.83 -0.95
CA GLN A 58 -7.96 12.91 -1.75
C GLN A 58 -7.34 14.04 -0.91
N LEU A 59 -7.84 14.27 0.33
CA LEU A 59 -7.30 15.29 1.22
C LEU A 59 -5.88 14.95 1.70
N LEU A 60 -5.49 13.67 1.72
CA LEU A 60 -4.16 13.23 2.09
C LEU A 60 -3.06 13.80 1.18
N SER A 61 -3.40 14.11 -0.09
CA SER A 61 -2.48 14.76 -1.02
C SER A 61 -2.08 16.18 -0.61
N GLN A 62 -2.84 16.80 0.30
CA GLN A 62 -2.56 18.11 0.86
C GLN A 62 -1.60 18.07 2.06
N LEU A 63 -1.15 16.88 2.47
CA LEU A 63 -0.22 16.65 3.58
C LEU A 63 1.18 16.31 3.03
N PRO A 64 1.99 17.31 2.65
CA PRO A 64 3.24 17.07 1.92
C PRO A 64 4.31 16.36 2.74
N GLN A 65 4.23 16.42 4.08
CA GLN A 65 5.16 15.77 4.99
C GLN A 65 4.66 14.44 5.54
N LEU A 66 3.47 13.98 5.14
CA LEU A 66 2.94 12.70 5.60
C LEU A 66 3.82 11.55 5.09
N THR A 67 4.37 10.78 6.01
CA THR A 67 5.25 9.65 5.75
C THR A 67 4.71 8.32 6.22
N GLN A 68 3.83 8.33 7.24
CA GLN A 68 3.30 7.11 7.85
C GLN A 68 1.82 7.22 8.16
N MET A 69 1.09 6.12 7.98
CA MET A 69 -0.29 5.97 8.42
C MET A 69 -0.46 4.65 9.18
N GLU A 70 -1.04 4.72 10.37
CA GLU A 70 -1.36 3.57 11.21
C GLU A 70 -2.82 3.15 11.00
N LEU A 71 -3.05 1.91 10.55
CA LEU A 71 -4.38 1.33 10.37
C LEU A 71 -4.70 0.23 11.40
N MET A 72 -3.74 -0.10 12.28
CA MET A 72 -3.89 -1.15 13.28
C MET A 72 -4.22 -0.56 14.64
N LYS A 73 -5.14 -1.21 15.35
CA LYS A 73 -5.41 -0.95 16.77
C LYS A 73 -4.32 -1.57 17.64
N GLU A 74 -4.23 -1.13 18.89
CA GLU A 74 -3.30 -1.69 19.88
C GLU A 74 -3.48 -3.20 20.12
N ASP A 75 -4.67 -3.73 19.89
CA ASP A 75 -4.96 -5.17 20.01
C ASP A 75 -4.54 -5.99 18.77
N GLY A 76 -3.95 -5.36 17.77
CA GLY A 76 -3.51 -5.99 16.53
C GLY A 76 -4.62 -6.24 15.53
N THR A 77 -5.80 -5.62 15.69
CA THR A 77 -6.90 -5.68 14.72
C THR A 77 -6.95 -4.41 13.88
N SER A 78 -7.65 -4.48 12.75
CA SER A 78 -7.95 -3.32 11.91
C SER A 78 -9.41 -3.36 11.47
N ALA A 79 -10.04 -2.19 11.40
CA ALA A 79 -11.36 -2.03 10.81
C ALA A 79 -11.30 -1.98 9.27
N PHE A 80 -10.14 -1.66 8.69
CA PHE A 80 -9.95 -1.53 7.25
C PHE A 80 -9.89 -2.89 6.56
N THR A 81 -10.60 -3.01 5.44
CA THR A 81 -10.42 -4.12 4.50
C THR A 81 -9.19 -3.88 3.63
N LEU A 82 -8.69 -4.94 2.98
CA LEU A 82 -7.57 -4.82 2.04
C LEU A 82 -7.88 -3.84 0.88
N GLU A 83 -9.11 -3.87 0.38
CA GLU A 83 -9.56 -2.95 -0.69
C GLU A 83 -9.51 -1.48 -0.24
N GLN A 84 -10.00 -1.19 0.97
CA GLN A 84 -9.96 0.16 1.55
C GLN A 84 -8.53 0.64 1.81
N ALA A 85 -7.67 -0.22 2.36
CA ALA A 85 -6.26 0.09 2.56
C ALA A 85 -5.53 0.34 1.23
N ALA A 86 -5.83 -0.45 0.18
CA ALA A 86 -5.28 -0.25 -1.16
C ALA A 86 -5.78 1.06 -1.81
N ALA A 87 -7.04 1.44 -1.57
CA ALA A 87 -7.60 2.71 -2.05
C ALA A 87 -6.87 3.91 -1.41
N LEU A 88 -6.65 3.89 -0.08
CA LEU A 88 -5.86 4.91 0.63
C LEU A 88 -4.42 4.98 0.09
N GLN A 89 -3.75 3.84 0.00
CA GLN A 89 -2.36 3.76 -0.47
C GLN A 89 -2.20 4.30 -1.90
N SER A 90 -3.20 4.14 -2.74
CA SER A 90 -3.18 4.64 -4.13
C SER A 90 -3.19 6.16 -4.21
N GLN A 91 -3.79 6.85 -3.23
CA GLN A 91 -3.79 8.32 -3.17
C GLN A 91 -2.46 8.90 -2.70
N VAL A 92 -1.77 8.19 -1.81
CA VAL A 92 -0.49 8.61 -1.22
C VAL A 92 0.56 7.51 -1.32
N PRO A 93 1.01 7.20 -2.54
CA PRO A 93 1.90 6.04 -2.78
C PRO A 93 3.27 6.15 -2.09
N GLN A 94 3.67 7.34 -1.65
CA GLN A 94 4.92 7.57 -0.91
C GLN A 94 4.80 7.32 0.58
N VAL A 95 3.58 7.24 1.13
CA VAL A 95 3.32 7.06 2.55
C VAL A 95 3.40 5.59 2.92
N MET A 96 4.06 5.25 4.02
CA MET A 96 4.10 3.88 4.53
C MET A 96 2.85 3.59 5.37
N LEU A 97 2.15 2.53 5.03
CA LEU A 97 1.06 2.00 5.86
C LEU A 97 1.61 1.00 6.88
N HIS A 98 1.19 1.11 8.13
CA HIS A 98 1.30 0.05 9.13
C HIS A 98 -0.02 -0.73 9.14
N TYR A 99 -0.01 -1.89 8.50
CA TYR A 99 -1.22 -2.68 8.28
C TYR A 99 -0.91 -4.17 8.18
N SER A 100 -1.74 -5.00 8.84
CA SER A 100 -1.66 -6.45 8.76
C SER A 100 -3.02 -7.01 8.39
N PHE A 101 -3.05 -8.02 7.51
CA PHE A 101 -4.28 -8.58 6.97
C PHE A 101 -4.14 -10.05 6.61
N ASN A 102 -5.25 -10.74 6.45
CA ASN A 102 -5.26 -12.10 5.95
C ASN A 102 -5.25 -12.11 4.42
N LEU A 103 -4.16 -12.61 3.82
CA LEU A 103 -4.02 -12.80 2.39
C LEU A 103 -4.02 -14.29 2.06
N PHE A 104 -5.04 -14.77 1.36
CA PHE A 104 -5.18 -16.17 0.94
C PHE A 104 -5.07 -17.21 2.09
N GLY A 105 -5.45 -16.82 3.31
CA GLY A 105 -5.39 -17.67 4.50
C GLY A 105 -4.09 -17.56 5.31
N LYS A 106 -3.17 -16.68 4.91
CA LYS A 106 -1.95 -16.36 5.65
C LYS A 106 -2.03 -14.91 6.17
N GLN A 107 -1.68 -14.72 7.45
CA GLN A 107 -1.49 -13.36 7.98
C GLN A 107 -0.20 -12.79 7.40
N VAL A 108 -0.29 -11.60 6.85
CA VAL A 108 0.83 -10.82 6.27
C VAL A 108 0.79 -9.39 6.79
N SER A 109 1.95 -8.74 6.82
CA SER A 109 2.12 -7.36 7.27
C SER A 109 2.84 -6.52 6.21
N THR A 110 2.58 -5.22 6.21
CA THR A 110 3.34 -4.25 5.40
C THR A 110 4.82 -4.16 5.78
N GLU A 111 5.18 -4.72 6.93
CA GLU A 111 6.57 -4.81 7.42
C GLU A 111 7.29 -6.07 6.93
N ASP A 112 6.58 -7.01 6.29
CA ASP A 112 7.19 -8.24 5.78
C ASP A 112 8.07 -7.96 4.55
N GLU A 113 9.37 -8.18 4.66
CA GLU A 113 10.31 -8.00 3.54
C GLU A 113 10.20 -9.09 2.47
N GLU A 114 9.80 -10.31 2.87
CA GLU A 114 9.57 -11.45 1.96
C GLU A 114 8.29 -12.18 2.33
N ILE A 115 7.41 -12.37 1.33
CA ILE A 115 6.18 -13.14 1.46
C ILE A 115 6.19 -14.29 0.48
N SER A 116 5.85 -15.50 0.95
CA SER A 116 5.80 -16.70 0.12
C SER A 116 4.50 -17.46 0.30
N PHE A 117 3.89 -17.83 -0.84
CA PHE A 117 2.70 -18.66 -0.98
C PHE A 117 2.98 -19.96 -1.77
N ALA A 118 4.22 -20.43 -1.74
CA ALA A 118 4.61 -21.61 -2.51
C ALA A 118 3.69 -22.82 -2.26
N ASN A 119 3.25 -23.46 -3.38
CA ASN A 119 2.38 -24.64 -3.39
C ASN A 119 0.98 -24.43 -2.78
N GLN A 120 0.45 -23.21 -2.85
CA GLN A 120 -0.92 -22.93 -2.43
C GLN A 120 -1.87 -22.83 -3.63
N TYR A 121 -3.09 -23.36 -3.48
CA TYR A 121 -4.10 -23.33 -4.52
C TYR A 121 -4.84 -22.00 -4.51
N ILE A 122 -4.28 -20.97 -5.16
CA ILE A 122 -4.75 -19.57 -5.11
C ILE A 122 -5.31 -19.11 -6.44
N GLY A 123 -4.56 -19.22 -7.54
CA GLY A 123 -4.86 -18.59 -8.82
C GLY A 123 -6.16 -19.01 -9.49
N ASN A 124 -6.72 -20.17 -9.11
CA ASN A 124 -8.01 -20.65 -9.62
C ASN A 124 -9.22 -20.14 -8.81
N LYS A 125 -9.01 -19.28 -7.82
CA LYS A 125 -10.10 -18.67 -7.06
C LYS A 125 -10.58 -17.41 -7.76
N ASP A 126 -11.89 -17.20 -7.78
CA ASP A 126 -12.48 -15.98 -8.34
C ASP A 126 -11.91 -14.75 -7.61
N GLY A 127 -11.50 -13.74 -8.39
CA GLY A 127 -10.94 -12.50 -7.85
C GLY A 127 -9.52 -12.58 -7.27
N ALA A 128 -8.85 -13.76 -7.34
CA ALA A 128 -7.51 -13.94 -6.77
C ALA A 128 -6.47 -12.96 -7.34
N LEU A 129 -6.57 -12.67 -8.64
CA LEU A 129 -5.64 -11.75 -9.31
C LEU A 129 -5.84 -10.30 -8.85
N ASP A 130 -7.09 -9.88 -8.66
CA ASP A 130 -7.41 -8.53 -8.16
C ASP A 130 -7.01 -8.38 -6.68
N THR A 131 -7.29 -9.41 -5.87
CA THR A 131 -6.82 -9.46 -4.47
C THR A 131 -5.28 -9.39 -4.39
N LEU A 132 -4.57 -10.06 -5.30
CA LEU A 132 -3.11 -9.99 -5.38
C LEU A 132 -2.63 -8.57 -5.71
N ARG A 133 -3.27 -7.88 -6.67
CA ARG A 133 -2.94 -6.50 -7.02
C ARG A 133 -3.18 -5.54 -5.85
N GLN A 134 -4.32 -5.67 -5.17
CA GLN A 134 -4.61 -4.87 -3.97
C GLN A 134 -3.56 -5.11 -2.88
N ALA A 135 -3.17 -6.37 -2.64
CA ALA A 135 -2.14 -6.70 -1.67
C ALA A 135 -0.78 -6.08 -2.03
N LEU A 136 -0.35 -6.17 -3.29
CA LEU A 136 0.91 -5.58 -3.74
C LEU A 136 0.90 -4.04 -3.72
N THR A 137 -0.26 -3.41 -3.87
CA THR A 137 -0.42 -1.95 -3.70
C THR A 137 -0.11 -1.53 -2.27
N VAL A 138 -0.51 -2.33 -1.29
CA VAL A 138 -0.32 -2.07 0.15
C VAL A 138 1.07 -2.50 0.64
N LEU A 139 1.58 -3.65 0.17
CA LEU A 139 2.83 -4.28 0.63
C LEU A 139 4.09 -3.66 0.01
N ARG A 140 4.22 -2.34 0.08
CA ARG A 140 5.32 -1.60 -0.58
C ARG A 140 6.69 -1.85 0.03
N GLY A 141 6.76 -2.31 1.28
CA GLY A 141 7.99 -2.74 1.95
C GLY A 141 8.45 -4.15 1.55
N CYS A 142 7.60 -4.92 0.87
CA CYS A 142 7.91 -6.29 0.49
C CYS A 142 8.86 -6.33 -0.70
N ASN A 143 10.12 -6.66 -0.45
CA ASN A 143 11.15 -6.75 -1.48
C ASN A 143 10.97 -7.96 -2.41
N ARG A 144 10.33 -9.05 -1.92
CA ARG A 144 10.21 -10.31 -2.65
C ARG A 144 8.90 -11.03 -2.33
N PHE A 145 8.07 -11.23 -3.37
CA PHE A 145 6.78 -11.90 -3.27
C PHE A 145 6.78 -13.19 -4.12
N VAL A 146 6.71 -14.37 -3.48
CA VAL A 146 6.88 -15.67 -4.11
C VAL A 146 5.54 -16.36 -4.32
N LEU A 147 5.21 -16.67 -5.58
CA LEU A 147 4.00 -17.35 -6.04
C LEU A 147 4.34 -18.66 -6.76
N ASP A 148 5.28 -19.42 -6.20
CA ASP A 148 5.73 -20.69 -6.79
C ASP A 148 4.63 -21.76 -6.73
N ASN A 149 4.18 -22.24 -7.90
CA ASN A 149 3.13 -23.26 -8.01
C ASN A 149 1.80 -22.88 -7.33
N CYS A 150 1.34 -21.63 -7.59
CA CYS A 150 0.11 -21.07 -7.01
C CYS A 150 -1.08 -21.06 -7.97
N HIS A 151 -1.00 -21.76 -9.11
CA HIS A 151 -2.05 -21.91 -10.11
C HIS A 151 -2.48 -20.61 -10.83
N PHE A 152 -1.65 -19.59 -10.83
CA PHE A 152 -1.71 -18.49 -11.78
C PHE A 152 -1.02 -18.88 -13.09
N THR A 153 -1.45 -18.31 -14.21
CA THR A 153 -0.74 -18.45 -15.49
C THR A 153 0.55 -17.62 -15.51
N ASN A 154 1.49 -17.98 -16.39
CA ASN A 154 2.71 -17.18 -16.58
C ASN A 154 2.41 -15.77 -17.07
N GLU A 155 1.39 -15.63 -17.90
CA GLU A 155 0.94 -14.36 -18.49
C GLU A 155 0.38 -13.43 -17.41
N GLU A 156 -0.46 -13.93 -16.51
CA GLU A 156 -1.01 -13.17 -15.38
C GLU A 156 0.12 -12.68 -14.45
N LEU A 157 1.04 -13.59 -14.07
CA LEU A 157 2.15 -13.22 -13.18
C LEU A 157 3.16 -12.28 -13.86
N ALA A 158 3.35 -12.39 -15.18
CA ALA A 158 4.18 -11.45 -15.92
C ALA A 158 3.57 -10.05 -15.94
N GLN A 159 2.25 -9.92 -16.10
CA GLN A 159 1.55 -8.64 -16.02
C GLN A 159 1.68 -8.01 -14.63
N VAL A 160 1.41 -8.78 -13.57
CA VAL A 160 1.56 -8.32 -12.19
C VAL A 160 3.01 -7.90 -11.90
N ARG A 161 4.00 -8.68 -12.33
CA ARG A 161 5.41 -8.29 -12.19
C ARG A 161 5.72 -6.96 -12.85
N ASP A 162 5.20 -6.73 -14.06
CA ASP A 162 5.47 -5.51 -14.83
C ASP A 162 4.75 -4.28 -14.22
N GLU A 163 3.57 -4.49 -13.62
CA GLU A 163 2.82 -3.47 -12.87
C GLU A 163 3.56 -3.02 -11.59
N PHE A 164 4.17 -3.97 -10.86
CA PHE A 164 4.78 -3.72 -9.54
C PHE A 164 6.31 -3.79 -9.53
N ARG A 165 6.97 -3.79 -10.69
CA ARG A 165 8.42 -3.99 -10.84
C ARG A 165 9.29 -3.00 -10.06
N ASP A 166 8.77 -1.79 -9.83
CA ASP A 166 9.51 -0.71 -9.16
C ASP A 166 9.33 -0.73 -7.62
N THR A 167 8.43 -1.60 -7.12
CA THR A 167 8.12 -1.71 -5.69
C THR A 167 8.42 -3.09 -5.14
N THR A 168 7.99 -4.16 -5.84
CA THR A 168 8.05 -5.53 -5.32
C THR A 168 8.50 -6.49 -6.41
N LYS A 169 9.44 -7.36 -6.06
CA LYS A 169 9.90 -8.42 -6.97
C LYS A 169 8.97 -9.63 -6.89
N VAL A 170 8.07 -9.75 -7.86
CA VAL A 170 7.19 -10.92 -7.99
C VAL A 170 7.94 -12.08 -8.62
N VAL A 171 7.93 -13.23 -7.95
CA VAL A 171 8.74 -14.42 -8.30
C VAL A 171 7.86 -15.65 -8.40
N TRP A 172 7.99 -16.41 -9.48
CA TRP A 172 7.31 -17.71 -9.66
C TRP A 172 8.23 -18.69 -10.40
N ARG A 173 7.77 -19.94 -10.56
CA ARG A 173 8.52 -20.98 -11.29
C ARG A 173 8.08 -21.05 -12.75
N ILE A 174 9.06 -20.99 -13.65
CA ILE A 174 8.86 -21.35 -15.06
C ILE A 174 9.36 -22.79 -15.28
N TRP A 175 8.55 -23.61 -15.94
CA TRP A 175 8.85 -25.00 -16.21
C TRP A 175 9.42 -25.18 -17.60
N PHE A 176 10.51 -25.98 -17.71
CA PHE A 176 11.18 -26.35 -18.95
C PHE A 176 11.25 -27.88 -19.02
N GLY A 177 10.30 -28.52 -19.71
CA GLY A 177 10.21 -29.95 -19.74
C GLY A 177 10.04 -30.60 -18.37
N LYS A 178 11.03 -31.35 -17.89
CA LYS A 178 11.01 -32.01 -16.57
C LYS A 178 11.58 -31.15 -15.44
N GLY A 179 12.17 -30.01 -15.75
CA GLY A 179 12.78 -29.09 -14.78
C GLY A 179 12.13 -27.71 -14.77
N GLY A 180 12.36 -26.93 -13.72
CA GLY A 180 11.88 -25.57 -13.63
C GLY A 180 12.79 -24.74 -12.74
N CYS A 181 12.74 -23.42 -12.92
CA CYS A 181 13.47 -22.47 -12.07
C CYS A 181 12.60 -21.28 -11.70
N LEU A 182 12.89 -20.66 -10.56
CA LEU A 182 12.29 -19.38 -10.18
C LEU A 182 12.76 -18.26 -11.11
N THR A 183 11.89 -17.32 -11.41
CA THR A 183 12.14 -16.20 -12.35
C THR A 183 13.22 -15.23 -11.89
N ASP A 184 13.63 -15.28 -10.63
CA ASP A 184 14.70 -14.46 -10.07
C ASP A 184 16.10 -15.10 -10.12
N ARG A 185 16.24 -16.32 -10.65
CA ARG A 185 17.56 -16.94 -10.83
C ARG A 185 18.36 -16.25 -11.92
N LYS A 186 19.58 -15.84 -11.58
CA LYS A 186 20.53 -15.20 -12.53
C LYS A 186 21.17 -16.19 -13.52
N VAL A 187 21.23 -17.50 -13.19
CA VAL A 187 21.92 -18.52 -14.00
C VAL A 187 21.10 -19.80 -14.00
N ILE A 188 20.74 -20.28 -15.19
CA ILE A 188 20.14 -21.59 -15.42
C ILE A 188 21.25 -22.50 -16.00
N ARG A 189 21.69 -23.51 -15.24
CA ARG A 189 22.59 -24.51 -15.75
C ARG A 189 21.78 -25.76 -16.09
N HIS A 190 21.69 -26.09 -17.35
CA HIS A 190 21.12 -27.38 -17.82
C HIS A 190 22.24 -28.42 -17.80
N VAL A 191 22.13 -29.40 -16.91
CA VAL A 191 23.01 -30.57 -16.93
C VAL A 191 22.29 -31.65 -17.73
N TYR A 192 22.77 -31.92 -18.93
CA TYR A 192 22.34 -33.07 -19.69
C TYR A 192 23.03 -34.31 -19.06
N ASN A 193 22.23 -35.27 -18.58
CA ASN A 193 22.63 -36.60 -18.29
C ASN A 193 22.22 -37.52 -19.45
#